data_02e2a02793e33413f81198f2c5f0fb16
#
_entry.id   02e2a02793e33413f81198f2c5f0fb16
#
_cell.length_a   1.000
_cell.length_b   1.000
_cell.length_c   1.000
_cell.angle_alpha   90.00
_cell.angle_beta   90.00
_cell.angle_gamma   90.00
#
_symmetry.space_group_name_H-M   'P 1'
#
loop_
_entity.id
_entity.type
_entity.pdbx_description
1 polymer ?
#
loop_
_entity_poly.entity_id
_entity_poly.type
_entity_poly.pdbx_seq_one_letter_code
_entity_poly.pdbx_strand_id
1 'polypeptide(L)'
;MKLGIAGTGKVVEQFLPVIAELPEIQVTAINSTPKSVDKAIVFQEQYGIDQVFSDYSQFLTEADIDTVYVAVINNLHFPFAKEALLHGKHVICEKPFTMSQRELIELERLSIDYDLVLAEAVTGQFVENYGKIRELLPLLGDIKLIECNFSKYSSKYDSFTAGNVLPAFDAKNGGGALMDLNSSNIHFVVGLIGRPDKVAYYPNIENSIDTSGVLIMDYGYTKAVCMASKDSTGKNGATIQGTKGTIKVNSATNRVTSFDIWTNDGYTDHFELNTYEHKMGAEFKIFANWIDHGDTMYAEEHLAQSLTVMEVLDMAIADSDLKKDPFWEPKLTF
;
A
#
# COMPACT_ATOMS: atom_id res chain seq x y z
N MET A 1 19.37 1.84 10.19
CA MET A 1 17.98 1.74 10.70
C MET A 1 17.84 0.48 11.55
N LYS A 2 17.43 0.61 12.83
CA LYS A 2 17.09 -0.52 13.73
C LYS A 2 15.58 -0.75 13.69
N LEU A 3 15.17 -1.82 13.05
CA LEU A 3 13.78 -2.10 12.74
C LEU A 3 13.15 -3.05 13.74
N GLY A 4 12.04 -2.63 14.34
CA GLY A 4 11.10 -3.48 15.04
C GLY A 4 9.92 -3.83 14.16
N ILE A 5 9.50 -5.10 14.12
CA ILE A 5 8.36 -5.54 13.32
C ILE A 5 7.15 -5.75 14.22
N ALA A 6 6.03 -5.07 13.95
CA ALA A 6 4.75 -5.33 14.58
C ALA A 6 3.90 -6.24 13.68
N GLY A 7 3.77 -7.52 14.07
CA GLY A 7 3.02 -8.53 13.33
C GLY A 7 3.84 -9.73 12.88
N THR A 8 3.15 -10.82 12.56
CA THR A 8 3.73 -12.09 12.07
C THR A 8 2.96 -12.64 10.86
N GLY A 9 2.28 -11.73 10.13
CA GLY A 9 1.45 -12.07 8.99
C GLY A 9 2.24 -12.53 7.77
N LYS A 10 1.51 -12.85 6.69
CA LYS A 10 2.12 -13.31 5.44
C LYS A 10 3.07 -12.28 4.80
N VAL A 11 2.82 -10.99 5.00
CA VAL A 11 3.69 -9.94 4.48
C VAL A 11 5.05 -9.96 5.18
N VAL A 12 5.09 -10.23 6.50
CA VAL A 12 6.33 -10.38 7.26
C VAL A 12 7.11 -11.62 6.80
N GLU A 13 6.44 -12.74 6.51
CA GLU A 13 7.07 -13.93 5.91
C GLU A 13 7.75 -13.63 4.56
N GLN A 14 7.18 -12.70 3.78
CA GLN A 14 7.75 -12.28 2.50
C GLN A 14 8.87 -11.26 2.66
N PHE A 15 8.82 -10.45 3.71
CA PHE A 15 9.78 -9.39 3.98
C PHE A 15 11.10 -9.91 4.58
N LEU A 16 11.03 -10.79 5.58
CA LEU A 16 12.22 -11.27 6.30
C LEU A 16 13.33 -11.83 5.40
N PRO A 17 13.04 -12.61 4.34
CA PRO A 17 14.09 -13.05 3.41
C PRO A 17 14.79 -11.90 2.68
N VAL A 18 14.09 -10.76 2.46
CA VAL A 18 14.62 -9.60 1.73
C VAL A 18 15.69 -8.86 2.53
N ILE A 19 15.66 -8.95 3.86
CA ILE A 19 16.60 -8.29 4.76
C ILE A 19 18.05 -8.67 4.47
N ALA A 20 18.31 -9.91 4.02
CA ALA A 20 19.65 -10.34 3.65
C ALA A 20 20.30 -9.51 2.52
N GLU A 21 19.47 -8.84 1.70
CA GLU A 21 19.90 -7.96 0.60
C GLU A 21 20.01 -6.49 1.04
N LEU A 22 19.65 -6.17 2.30
CA LEU A 22 19.55 -4.80 2.82
C LEU A 22 20.41 -4.63 4.09
N PRO A 23 21.75 -4.58 3.97
CA PRO A 23 22.65 -4.51 5.12
C PRO A 23 22.50 -3.24 5.98
N GLU A 24 21.85 -2.20 5.46
CA GLU A 24 21.49 -0.98 6.18
C GLU A 24 20.34 -1.17 7.18
N ILE A 25 19.63 -2.31 7.14
CA ILE A 25 18.49 -2.61 8.02
C ILE A 25 18.85 -3.75 8.97
N GLN A 26 18.79 -3.47 10.25
CA GLN A 26 18.89 -4.50 11.30
C GLN A 26 17.52 -4.72 11.93
N VAL A 27 16.96 -5.93 11.79
CA VAL A 27 15.74 -6.32 12.50
C VAL A 27 16.13 -6.81 13.89
N THR A 28 15.88 -5.99 14.92
CA THR A 28 16.27 -6.27 16.32
C THR A 28 15.14 -6.82 17.15
N ALA A 29 13.89 -6.52 16.80
CA ALA A 29 12.76 -6.97 17.61
C ALA A 29 11.54 -7.31 16.75
N ILE A 30 10.71 -8.24 17.25
CA ILE A 30 9.41 -8.57 16.66
C ILE A 30 8.34 -8.61 17.74
N ASN A 31 7.21 -7.94 17.47
CA ASN A 31 6.02 -7.99 18.31
C ASN A 31 4.93 -8.86 17.68
N SER A 32 4.28 -9.66 18.48
CA SER A 32 3.16 -10.51 18.06
C SER A 32 2.06 -10.54 19.11
N THR A 33 0.93 -11.14 18.79
CA THR A 33 -0.07 -11.44 19.83
C THR A 33 0.34 -12.70 20.62
N PRO A 34 -0.15 -12.91 21.86
CA PRO A 34 0.10 -14.14 22.60
C PRO A 34 -0.29 -15.42 21.83
N LYS A 35 -1.24 -15.33 20.88
CA LYS A 35 -1.66 -16.46 20.04
C LYS A 35 -0.69 -16.79 18.89
N SER A 36 0.17 -15.86 18.53
CA SER A 36 1.11 -15.99 17.41
C SER A 36 2.58 -15.86 17.84
N VAL A 37 2.86 -15.89 19.16
CA VAL A 37 4.21 -15.76 19.71
C VAL A 37 5.12 -16.89 19.25
N ASP A 38 4.63 -18.12 19.15
CA ASP A 38 5.41 -19.25 18.65
C ASP A 38 5.94 -19.03 17.24
N LYS A 39 5.13 -18.35 16.39
CA LYS A 39 5.56 -17.99 15.05
C LYS A 39 6.63 -16.90 15.07
N ALA A 40 6.54 -15.93 15.99
CA ALA A 40 7.57 -14.92 16.18
C ALA A 40 8.90 -15.53 16.65
N ILE A 41 8.86 -16.55 17.52
CA ILE A 41 10.04 -17.31 17.97
C ILE A 41 10.71 -18.04 16.79
N VAL A 42 9.91 -18.65 15.90
CA VAL A 42 10.45 -19.28 14.68
C VAL A 42 11.16 -18.26 13.80
N PHE A 43 10.61 -17.06 13.64
CA PHE A 43 11.27 -15.98 12.88
C PHE A 43 12.54 -15.50 13.57
N GLN A 44 12.52 -15.37 14.92
CA GLN A 44 13.70 -15.03 15.71
C GLN A 44 14.84 -15.99 15.44
N GLU A 45 14.59 -17.30 15.55
CA GLU A 45 15.60 -18.33 15.33
C GLU A 45 16.11 -18.37 13.89
N GLN A 46 15.21 -18.20 12.91
CA GLN A 46 15.55 -18.29 11.49
C GLN A 46 16.32 -17.09 10.97
N TYR A 47 16.01 -15.88 11.46
CA TYR A 47 16.53 -14.61 10.92
C TYR A 47 17.45 -13.87 11.91
N GLY A 48 17.71 -14.45 13.09
CA GLY A 48 18.61 -13.86 14.07
C GLY A 48 18.07 -12.57 14.71
N ILE A 49 16.75 -12.50 14.95
CA ILE A 49 16.11 -11.35 15.60
C ILE A 49 16.42 -11.42 17.11
N ASP A 50 16.86 -10.32 17.71
CA ASP A 50 17.34 -10.34 19.10
C ASP A 50 16.23 -10.60 20.11
N GLN A 51 15.04 -9.98 19.94
CA GLN A 51 13.97 -9.96 20.94
C GLN A 51 12.59 -10.27 20.36
N VAL A 52 11.77 -10.99 21.13
CA VAL A 52 10.35 -11.25 20.84
C VAL A 52 9.49 -10.68 21.95
N PHE A 53 8.44 -9.95 21.58
CA PHE A 53 7.48 -9.34 22.50
C PHE A 53 6.07 -9.82 22.19
N SER A 54 5.23 -9.96 23.24
CA SER A 54 3.80 -10.23 23.12
C SER A 54 2.92 -9.07 23.61
N ASP A 55 3.55 -8.04 24.12
CA ASP A 55 2.95 -6.76 24.54
C ASP A 55 3.55 -5.62 23.69
N TYR A 56 2.69 -4.80 23.07
CA TYR A 56 3.14 -3.74 22.15
C TYR A 56 3.77 -2.55 22.88
N SER A 57 3.28 -2.21 24.07
CA SER A 57 3.85 -1.13 24.87
C SER A 57 5.25 -1.49 25.38
N GLN A 58 5.45 -2.74 25.84
CA GLN A 58 6.79 -3.22 26.18
C GLN A 58 7.73 -3.22 24.98
N PHE A 59 7.26 -3.68 23.81
CA PHE A 59 8.03 -3.64 22.57
C PHE A 59 8.51 -2.22 22.25
N LEU A 60 7.64 -1.21 22.36
CA LEU A 60 8.00 0.19 22.07
C LEU A 60 8.98 0.81 23.08
N THR A 61 8.95 0.35 24.34
CA THR A 61 9.74 0.93 25.43
C THR A 61 11.04 0.19 25.71
N GLU A 62 11.09 -1.12 25.50
CA GLU A 62 12.21 -1.96 25.92
C GLU A 62 13.08 -2.45 24.75
N ALA A 63 12.53 -2.49 23.51
CA ALA A 63 13.29 -2.90 22.35
C ALA A 63 14.27 -1.81 21.88
N ASP A 64 15.47 -2.23 21.44
CA ASP A 64 16.46 -1.33 20.82
C ASP A 64 16.11 -1.09 19.35
N ILE A 65 15.09 -0.25 19.13
CA ILE A 65 14.56 0.10 17.81
C ILE A 65 14.45 1.62 17.65
N ASP A 66 14.68 2.12 16.45
CA ASP A 66 14.37 3.50 16.05
C ASP A 66 13.12 3.57 15.16
N THR A 67 12.76 2.46 14.51
CA THR A 67 11.70 2.37 13.50
C THR A 67 10.79 1.18 13.77
N VAL A 68 9.49 1.36 13.54
CA VAL A 68 8.49 0.30 13.60
C VAL A 68 7.90 0.03 12.21
N TYR A 69 8.02 -1.21 11.75
CA TYR A 69 7.27 -1.71 10.60
C TYR A 69 5.92 -2.27 11.07
N VAL A 70 4.85 -1.55 10.77
CA VAL A 70 3.47 -1.93 11.14
C VAL A 70 2.91 -2.84 10.06
N ALA A 71 2.88 -4.14 10.34
CA ALA A 71 2.47 -5.21 9.42
C ALA A 71 1.38 -6.11 10.05
N VAL A 72 0.40 -5.47 10.65
CA VAL A 72 -0.78 -6.07 11.30
C VAL A 72 -1.98 -6.11 10.34
N ILE A 73 -3.19 -6.40 10.82
CA ILE A 73 -4.42 -6.29 10.02
C ILE A 73 -4.81 -4.80 9.84
N ASN A 74 -5.45 -4.46 8.73
CA ASN A 74 -5.60 -3.07 8.28
C ASN A 74 -6.22 -2.13 9.32
N ASN A 75 -7.26 -2.56 10.04
CA ASN A 75 -7.90 -1.74 11.08
C ASN A 75 -7.03 -1.47 12.32
N LEU A 76 -5.90 -2.15 12.44
CA LEU A 76 -4.91 -1.92 13.51
C LEU A 76 -3.74 -1.05 13.06
N HIS A 77 -3.64 -0.67 11.78
CA HIS A 77 -2.57 0.18 11.30
C HIS A 77 -2.53 1.52 12.03
N PHE A 78 -3.66 2.23 12.10
CA PHE A 78 -3.76 3.51 12.78
C PHE A 78 -3.34 3.46 14.26
N PRO A 79 -3.95 2.63 15.14
CA PRO A 79 -3.57 2.62 16.55
C PRO A 79 -2.12 2.20 16.78
N PHE A 80 -1.57 1.26 16.02
CA PHE A 80 -0.18 0.84 16.15
C PHE A 80 0.79 1.92 15.67
N ALA A 81 0.54 2.54 14.52
CA ALA A 81 1.35 3.64 14.01
C ALA A 81 1.33 4.84 14.97
N LYS A 82 0.15 5.21 15.47
CA LYS A 82 -0.02 6.31 16.43
C LYS A 82 0.79 6.09 17.70
N GLU A 83 0.70 4.91 18.29
CA GLU A 83 1.42 4.59 19.53
C GLU A 83 2.93 4.58 19.28
N ALA A 84 3.41 4.07 18.14
CA ALA A 84 4.82 4.12 17.76
C ALA A 84 5.35 5.56 17.64
N LEU A 85 4.62 6.45 16.95
CA LEU A 85 4.98 7.88 16.83
C LEU A 85 5.05 8.56 18.20
N LEU A 86 4.08 8.31 19.09
CA LEU A 86 4.06 8.86 20.44
C LEU A 86 5.25 8.39 21.30
N HIS A 87 5.84 7.23 20.98
CA HIS A 87 7.07 6.73 21.59
C HIS A 87 8.35 7.15 20.86
N GLY A 88 8.26 8.14 19.96
CA GLY A 88 9.42 8.67 19.24
C GLY A 88 10.04 7.70 18.23
N LYS A 89 9.23 6.80 17.65
CA LYS A 89 9.69 5.87 16.61
C LYS A 89 9.25 6.32 15.24
N HIS A 90 10.13 6.23 14.24
CA HIS A 90 9.76 6.30 12.84
C HIS A 90 8.79 5.16 12.51
N VAL A 91 7.90 5.37 11.54
CA VAL A 91 6.89 4.38 11.18
C VAL A 91 6.91 4.08 9.69
N ILE A 92 7.02 2.80 9.35
CA ILE A 92 6.71 2.24 8.04
C ILE A 92 5.44 1.41 8.22
N CYS A 93 4.36 1.73 7.53
CA CYS A 93 3.09 1.04 7.68
C CYS A 93 2.63 0.40 6.38
N GLU A 94 2.12 -0.83 6.45
CA GLU A 94 1.52 -1.52 5.30
C GLU A 94 0.32 -0.77 4.74
N LYS A 95 0.11 -0.98 3.43
CA LYS A 95 -1.09 -0.49 2.73
C LYS A 95 -2.32 -1.38 3.04
N PRO A 96 -3.55 -0.84 3.01
CA PRO A 96 -3.88 0.58 2.99
C PRO A 96 -3.41 1.23 4.29
N PHE A 97 -2.91 2.45 4.21
CA PHE A 97 -2.25 3.09 5.34
C PHE A 97 -3.10 3.11 6.61
N THR A 98 -4.35 3.54 6.45
CA THR A 98 -5.35 3.63 7.52
C THR A 98 -6.72 3.20 6.98
N MET A 99 -7.76 3.32 7.82
CA MET A 99 -9.14 3.04 7.42
C MET A 99 -9.86 4.27 6.85
N SER A 100 -9.29 5.47 7.00
CA SER A 100 -9.83 6.73 6.50
C SER A 100 -8.74 7.79 6.37
N GLN A 101 -8.95 8.79 5.51
CA GLN A 101 -8.05 9.94 5.40
C GLN A 101 -7.89 10.69 6.74
N ARG A 102 -8.97 10.78 7.53
CA ARG A 102 -8.95 11.45 8.84
C ARG A 102 -7.92 10.82 9.79
N GLU A 103 -7.84 9.50 9.83
CA GLU A 103 -6.84 8.80 10.66
C GLU A 103 -5.42 9.12 10.17
N LEU A 104 -5.21 9.16 8.85
CA LEU A 104 -3.88 9.47 8.29
C LEU A 104 -3.47 10.93 8.57
N ILE A 105 -4.40 11.89 8.50
CA ILE A 105 -4.14 13.30 8.89
C ILE A 105 -3.68 13.40 10.36
N GLU A 106 -4.25 12.57 11.24
CA GLU A 106 -3.81 12.56 12.65
C GLU A 106 -2.39 12.00 12.80
N LEU A 107 -2.04 10.94 12.05
CA LEU A 107 -0.67 10.39 12.03
C LEU A 107 0.33 11.38 11.43
N GLU A 108 -0.04 12.07 10.34
CA GLU A 108 0.78 13.12 9.73
C GLU A 108 1.13 14.22 10.74
N ARG A 109 0.15 14.73 11.49
CA ARG A 109 0.40 15.74 12.53
C ARG A 109 1.38 15.25 13.58
N LEU A 110 1.22 14.01 14.04
CA LEU A 110 2.13 13.43 15.02
C LEU A 110 3.54 13.26 14.44
N SER A 111 3.69 12.83 13.19
CA SER A 111 5.01 12.71 12.59
C SER A 111 5.74 14.05 12.46
N ILE A 112 5.01 15.13 12.14
CA ILE A 112 5.54 16.50 12.10
C ILE A 112 5.89 16.98 13.52
N ASP A 113 4.98 16.81 14.49
CA ASP A 113 5.17 17.29 15.87
C ASP A 113 6.38 16.64 16.56
N TYR A 114 6.71 15.40 16.20
CA TYR A 114 7.83 14.63 16.77
C TYR A 114 9.06 14.55 15.87
N ASP A 115 9.05 15.18 14.68
CA ASP A 115 10.12 15.14 13.69
C ASP A 115 10.49 13.69 13.28
N LEU A 116 9.47 12.91 12.91
CA LEU A 116 9.59 11.49 12.59
C LEU A 116 9.18 11.19 11.14
N VAL A 117 9.88 10.25 10.53
CA VAL A 117 9.47 9.69 9.23
C VAL A 117 8.23 8.82 9.42
N LEU A 118 7.21 9.08 8.61
CA LEU A 118 5.99 8.29 8.48
C LEU A 118 5.81 7.91 7.03
N ALA A 119 5.93 6.62 6.69
CA ALA A 119 5.91 6.13 5.32
C ALA A 119 4.91 4.99 5.13
N GLU A 120 4.24 4.97 3.98
CA GLU A 120 3.39 3.85 3.56
C GLU A 120 4.18 2.87 2.69
N ALA A 121 4.09 1.58 2.98
CA ALA A 121 4.72 0.53 2.18
C ALA A 121 3.87 0.24 0.91
N VAL A 122 4.20 0.94 -0.17
CA VAL A 122 3.54 0.84 -1.49
C VAL A 122 4.54 0.42 -2.55
N THR A 123 4.90 -0.83 -2.54
CA THR A 123 5.99 -1.41 -3.36
C THR A 123 6.04 -0.93 -4.80
N GLY A 124 4.89 -0.82 -5.48
CA GLY A 124 4.84 -0.45 -6.90
C GLY A 124 5.37 0.94 -7.24
N GLN A 125 5.46 1.85 -6.27
CA GLN A 125 5.91 3.23 -6.49
C GLN A 125 7.43 3.41 -6.33
N PHE A 126 8.08 2.49 -5.65
CA PHE A 126 9.50 2.56 -5.34
C PHE A 126 10.38 1.76 -6.30
N VAL A 127 9.77 0.98 -7.23
CA VAL A 127 10.54 0.23 -8.23
C VAL A 127 11.00 1.14 -9.37
N GLU A 128 12.16 0.83 -9.93
CA GLU A 128 12.83 1.63 -10.97
C GLU A 128 11.98 1.80 -12.23
N ASN A 129 11.22 0.77 -12.60
CA ASN A 129 10.30 0.84 -13.73
C ASN A 129 9.22 1.91 -13.55
N TYR A 130 8.70 2.11 -12.33
CA TYR A 130 7.71 3.16 -12.07
C TYR A 130 8.32 4.56 -12.21
N GLY A 131 9.51 4.75 -11.68
CA GLY A 131 10.29 5.99 -11.88
C GLY A 131 10.49 6.28 -13.37
N LYS A 132 10.84 5.25 -14.15
CA LYS A 132 11.03 5.37 -15.60
C LYS A 132 9.74 5.69 -16.35
N ILE A 133 8.61 5.13 -15.94
CA ILE A 133 7.30 5.51 -16.50
C ILE A 133 7.03 7.01 -16.28
N ARG A 134 7.30 7.54 -15.07
CA ARG A 134 7.13 8.98 -14.78
C ARG A 134 7.99 9.86 -15.69
N GLU A 135 9.26 9.49 -15.93
CA GLU A 135 10.15 10.21 -16.84
C GLU A 135 9.64 10.23 -18.29
N LEU A 136 9.01 9.14 -18.72
CA LEU A 136 8.55 8.97 -20.09
C LEU A 136 7.15 9.54 -20.37
N LEU A 137 6.37 9.89 -19.31
CA LEU A 137 5.01 10.46 -19.49
C LEU A 137 4.94 11.62 -20.49
N PRO A 138 5.89 12.59 -20.51
CA PRO A 138 5.83 13.71 -21.47
C PRO A 138 5.88 13.28 -22.93
N LEU A 139 6.46 12.11 -23.27
CA LEU A 139 6.49 11.57 -24.63
C LEU A 139 5.10 11.17 -25.13
N LEU A 140 4.17 10.87 -24.21
CA LEU A 140 2.81 10.48 -24.56
C LEU A 140 1.92 11.67 -24.93
N GLY A 141 2.37 12.91 -24.75
CA GLY A 141 1.55 14.11 -24.91
C GLY A 141 0.49 14.23 -23.81
N ASP A 142 -0.71 14.75 -24.15
CA ASP A 142 -1.80 14.84 -23.18
C ASP A 142 -2.34 13.45 -22.87
N ILE A 143 -2.31 13.06 -21.62
CA ILE A 143 -2.88 11.79 -21.16
C ILE A 143 -4.41 11.85 -21.28
N LYS A 144 -5.01 10.85 -21.90
CA LYS A 144 -6.45 10.76 -22.14
C LYS A 144 -7.11 9.66 -21.31
N LEU A 145 -6.52 8.48 -21.32
CA LEU A 145 -7.05 7.32 -20.59
C LEU A 145 -5.94 6.62 -19.82
N ILE A 146 -6.27 6.18 -18.61
CA ILE A 146 -5.47 5.21 -17.85
C ILE A 146 -6.40 4.06 -17.47
N GLU A 147 -5.97 2.83 -17.78
CA GLU A 147 -6.64 1.61 -17.35
C GLU A 147 -5.70 0.83 -16.44
N CYS A 148 -6.20 0.41 -15.28
CA CYS A 148 -5.48 -0.46 -14.36
C CYS A 148 -6.35 -1.67 -14.00
N ASN A 149 -5.76 -2.86 -13.97
CA ASN A 149 -6.43 -4.08 -13.52
C ASN A 149 -5.54 -4.84 -12.54
N PHE A 150 -6.08 -5.07 -11.34
CA PHE A 150 -5.49 -5.96 -10.35
C PHE A 150 -6.54 -6.96 -9.87
N SER A 151 -6.71 -8.05 -10.64
CA SER A 151 -7.68 -9.10 -10.39
C SER A 151 -6.96 -10.41 -10.08
N LYS A 152 -7.17 -10.92 -8.87
CA LYS A 152 -6.55 -12.16 -8.40
C LYS A 152 -7.54 -12.93 -7.53
N TYR A 153 -7.96 -14.09 -8.01
CA TYR A 153 -8.79 -14.98 -7.20
C TYR A 153 -8.15 -15.25 -5.83
N SER A 154 -8.85 -14.87 -4.77
CA SER A 154 -8.35 -15.02 -3.42
C SER A 154 -8.47 -16.46 -2.95
N SER A 155 -7.40 -17.03 -2.42
CA SER A 155 -7.45 -18.36 -1.78
C SER A 155 -8.38 -18.43 -0.55
N LYS A 156 -8.92 -17.28 -0.12
CA LYS A 156 -9.87 -17.14 1.01
C LYS A 156 -11.31 -16.99 0.54
N TYR A 157 -11.56 -16.86 -0.77
CA TYR A 157 -12.89 -16.60 -1.30
C TYR A 157 -13.83 -17.79 -1.10
N ASP A 158 -13.37 -19.03 -1.34
CA ASP A 158 -14.18 -20.23 -1.11
C ASP A 158 -14.61 -20.38 0.38
N SER A 159 -13.69 -20.02 1.30
CA SER A 159 -14.00 -19.99 2.73
C SER A 159 -15.05 -18.93 3.08
N PHE A 160 -14.95 -17.76 2.46
CA PHE A 160 -15.90 -16.66 2.61
C PHE A 160 -17.30 -17.03 2.10
N THR A 161 -17.42 -17.61 0.92
CA THR A 161 -18.72 -18.06 0.36
C THR A 161 -19.32 -19.20 1.17
N ALA A 162 -18.50 -20.01 1.84
CA ALA A 162 -18.95 -21.03 2.80
C ALA A 162 -19.37 -20.46 4.18
N GLY A 163 -19.35 -19.13 4.36
CA GLY A 163 -19.78 -18.44 5.58
C GLY A 163 -18.67 -18.22 6.63
N ASN A 164 -17.41 -18.59 6.34
CA ASN A 164 -16.28 -18.33 7.22
C ASN A 164 -15.58 -17.03 6.80
N VAL A 165 -15.96 -15.91 7.44
CA VAL A 165 -15.45 -14.58 7.12
C VAL A 165 -14.07 -14.36 7.73
N LEU A 166 -13.05 -14.28 6.88
CA LEU A 166 -11.68 -13.95 7.25
C LEU A 166 -11.43 -12.44 7.08
N PRO A 167 -10.42 -11.84 7.75
CA PRO A 167 -10.17 -10.39 7.71
C PRO A 167 -10.11 -9.76 6.30
N ALA A 168 -9.62 -10.49 5.31
CA ALA A 168 -9.55 -10.02 3.93
C ALA A 168 -10.93 -9.82 3.24
N PHE A 169 -12.01 -10.33 3.83
CA PHE A 169 -13.41 -10.19 3.39
C PHE A 169 -14.32 -9.65 4.49
N ASP A 170 -13.75 -8.93 5.45
CA ASP A 170 -14.49 -8.30 6.54
C ASP A 170 -14.27 -6.79 6.52
N ALA A 171 -15.34 -6.02 6.33
CA ALA A 171 -15.31 -4.57 6.31
C ALA A 171 -14.68 -3.99 7.58
N LYS A 172 -14.96 -4.57 8.75
CA LYS A 172 -14.40 -4.13 10.05
C LYS A 172 -12.89 -4.23 10.12
N ASN A 173 -12.31 -5.11 9.31
CA ASN A 173 -10.87 -5.32 9.24
C ASN A 173 -10.23 -4.62 8.02
N GLY A 174 -10.98 -3.78 7.29
CA GLY A 174 -10.48 -3.13 6.07
C GLY A 174 -10.31 -4.09 4.90
N GLY A 175 -11.14 -5.16 4.84
CA GLY A 175 -11.17 -6.09 3.73
C GLY A 175 -11.84 -5.49 2.48
N GLY A 176 -12.07 -6.36 1.49
CA GLY A 176 -12.70 -5.96 0.23
C GLY A 176 -11.71 -5.75 -0.91
N ALA A 177 -12.24 -5.64 -2.12
CA ALA A 177 -11.44 -5.45 -3.33
C ALA A 177 -10.91 -4.01 -3.44
N LEU A 178 -11.70 -3.02 -3.03
CA LEU A 178 -11.32 -1.61 -3.04
C LEU A 178 -10.07 -1.36 -2.16
N MET A 179 -10.17 -1.71 -0.89
CA MET A 179 -9.12 -1.44 0.11
C MET A 179 -7.87 -2.30 -0.11
N ASP A 180 -8.04 -3.59 -0.40
CA ASP A 180 -6.90 -4.52 -0.45
C ASP A 180 -6.16 -4.50 -1.80
N LEU A 181 -6.87 -4.47 -2.92
CA LEU A 181 -6.26 -4.56 -4.26
C LEU A 181 -6.30 -3.24 -5.02
N ASN A 182 -7.47 -2.57 -5.04
CA ASN A 182 -7.63 -1.36 -5.85
C ASN A 182 -6.85 -0.16 -5.30
N SER A 183 -6.54 -0.14 -4.00
CA SER A 183 -5.60 0.82 -3.41
C SER A 183 -4.28 0.88 -4.18
N SER A 184 -3.73 -0.25 -4.64
CA SER A 184 -2.51 -0.29 -5.45
C SER A 184 -2.69 0.37 -6.83
N ASN A 185 -3.85 0.20 -7.47
CA ASN A 185 -4.17 0.87 -8.73
C ASN A 185 -4.33 2.38 -8.53
N ILE A 186 -4.99 2.78 -7.43
CA ILE A 186 -5.17 4.19 -7.07
C ILE A 186 -3.80 4.84 -6.83
N HIS A 187 -2.93 4.21 -6.06
CA HIS A 187 -1.55 4.66 -5.86
C HIS A 187 -0.80 4.83 -7.17
N PHE A 188 -0.92 3.86 -8.09
CA PHE A 188 -0.28 3.94 -9.40
C PHE A 188 -0.74 5.18 -10.17
N VAL A 189 -2.04 5.43 -10.23
CA VAL A 189 -2.61 6.56 -11.00
C VAL A 189 -2.33 7.90 -10.31
N VAL A 190 -2.59 8.00 -9.00
CA VAL A 190 -2.38 9.24 -8.23
C VAL A 190 -0.91 9.67 -8.26
N GLY A 191 0.02 8.73 -8.17
CA GLY A 191 1.45 9.04 -8.26
C GLY A 191 1.91 9.50 -9.65
N LEU A 192 1.14 9.24 -10.71
CA LEU A 192 1.45 9.70 -12.07
C LEU A 192 0.81 11.06 -12.40
N ILE A 193 -0.45 11.26 -12.02
CA ILE A 193 -1.25 12.41 -12.46
C ILE A 193 -1.98 13.16 -11.34
N GLY A 194 -1.69 12.81 -10.07
CA GLY A 194 -2.20 13.54 -8.91
C GLY A 194 -3.65 13.23 -8.53
N ARG A 195 -4.29 14.18 -7.87
CA ARG A 195 -5.64 14.10 -7.30
C ARG A 195 -6.73 14.21 -8.37
N PRO A 196 -7.73 13.30 -8.40
CA PRO A 196 -8.88 13.45 -9.30
C PRO A 196 -9.87 14.51 -8.83
N ASP A 197 -10.63 15.07 -9.77
CA ASP A 197 -11.74 16.01 -9.48
C ASP A 197 -12.96 15.28 -8.91
N LYS A 198 -13.23 14.06 -9.40
CA LYS A 198 -14.37 13.23 -9.02
C LYS A 198 -14.02 11.75 -9.05
N VAL A 199 -14.76 10.99 -8.23
CA VAL A 199 -14.63 9.54 -8.14
C VAL A 199 -16.01 8.91 -8.22
N ALA A 200 -16.13 7.79 -8.95
CA ALA A 200 -17.32 6.93 -8.96
C ALA A 200 -16.90 5.46 -8.79
N TYR A 201 -17.53 4.74 -7.86
CA TYR A 201 -17.21 3.35 -7.59
C TYR A 201 -18.43 2.45 -7.77
N TYR A 202 -18.26 1.38 -8.54
CA TYR A 202 -19.27 0.36 -8.84
C TYR A 202 -18.82 -1.00 -8.29
N PRO A 203 -19.13 -1.31 -7.02
CA PRO A 203 -18.75 -2.58 -6.41
C PRO A 203 -19.70 -3.71 -6.78
N ASN A 204 -19.18 -4.93 -6.88
CA ASN A 204 -19.95 -6.16 -6.71
C ASN A 204 -19.92 -6.54 -5.23
N ILE A 205 -21.07 -6.46 -4.56
CA ILE A 205 -21.17 -6.64 -3.10
C ILE A 205 -21.71 -8.03 -2.79
N GLU A 206 -20.99 -8.77 -1.95
CA GLU A 206 -21.42 -10.04 -1.36
C GLU A 206 -21.25 -9.98 0.16
N ASN A 207 -22.27 -10.34 0.93
CA ASN A 207 -22.24 -10.31 2.39
C ASN A 207 -21.67 -9.00 2.97
N SER A 208 -22.14 -7.85 2.46
CA SER A 208 -21.77 -6.49 2.89
C SER A 208 -20.32 -6.09 2.60
N ILE A 209 -19.59 -6.80 1.74
CA ILE A 209 -18.24 -6.44 1.32
C ILE A 209 -18.12 -6.50 -0.21
N ASP A 210 -17.30 -5.64 -0.79
CA ASP A 210 -16.98 -5.70 -2.20
C ASP A 210 -15.97 -6.83 -2.49
N THR A 211 -16.38 -7.78 -3.33
CA THR A 211 -15.53 -8.88 -3.78
C THR A 211 -14.79 -8.52 -5.07
N SER A 212 -15.37 -7.61 -5.85
CA SER A 212 -14.76 -6.97 -7.02
C SER A 212 -15.41 -5.61 -7.28
N GLY A 213 -14.83 -4.82 -8.18
CA GLY A 213 -15.42 -3.54 -8.54
C GLY A 213 -14.62 -2.74 -9.56
N VAL A 214 -15.27 -1.70 -10.08
CA VAL A 214 -14.71 -0.75 -11.04
C VAL A 214 -14.77 0.65 -10.43
N LEU A 215 -13.60 1.28 -10.30
CA LEU A 215 -13.44 2.65 -9.87
C LEU A 215 -13.13 3.52 -11.09
N ILE A 216 -13.83 4.64 -11.24
CA ILE A 216 -13.56 5.67 -12.24
C ILE A 216 -13.07 6.92 -11.50
N MET A 217 -11.90 7.41 -11.86
CA MET A 217 -11.34 8.67 -11.41
C MET A 217 -11.37 9.68 -12.56
N ASP A 218 -12.05 10.80 -12.36
CA ASP A 218 -12.27 11.85 -13.35
C ASP A 218 -11.36 13.06 -13.08
N TYR A 219 -10.50 13.39 -14.03
CA TYR A 219 -9.57 14.53 -14.01
C TYR A 219 -9.97 15.59 -15.06
N GLY A 220 -11.25 15.70 -15.40
CA GLY A 220 -11.72 16.58 -16.48
C GLY A 220 -11.39 16.01 -17.87
N TYR A 221 -10.20 16.26 -18.39
CA TYR A 221 -9.80 15.76 -19.72
C TYR A 221 -9.23 14.34 -19.71
N THR A 222 -8.76 13.84 -18.58
CA THR A 222 -8.25 12.48 -18.40
C THR A 222 -9.25 11.65 -17.60
N LYS A 223 -9.43 10.40 -17.96
CA LYS A 223 -10.18 9.43 -17.17
C LYS A 223 -9.30 8.25 -16.82
N ALA A 224 -9.33 7.83 -15.55
CA ALA A 224 -8.70 6.61 -15.12
C ALA A 224 -9.75 5.59 -14.67
N VAL A 225 -9.58 4.33 -15.09
CA VAL A 225 -10.43 3.20 -14.73
C VAL A 225 -9.58 2.17 -14.00
N CYS A 226 -9.91 1.91 -12.75
CA CYS A 226 -9.21 0.97 -11.89
C CYS A 226 -10.13 -0.21 -11.54
N MET A 227 -9.79 -1.38 -12.02
CA MET A 227 -10.52 -2.64 -11.75
C MET A 227 -9.78 -3.48 -10.73
N ALA A 228 -10.51 -4.04 -9.78
CA ALA A 228 -9.97 -4.99 -8.83
C ALA A 228 -10.96 -6.13 -8.58
N SER A 229 -10.43 -7.34 -8.41
CA SER A 229 -11.26 -8.52 -8.12
C SER A 229 -10.51 -9.49 -7.20
N LYS A 230 -11.25 -10.02 -6.21
CA LYS A 230 -10.85 -11.11 -5.31
C LYS A 230 -11.67 -12.38 -5.56
N ASP A 231 -12.74 -12.29 -6.32
CA ASP A 231 -13.68 -13.36 -6.69
C ASP A 231 -13.41 -13.97 -8.07
N SER A 232 -12.58 -13.30 -8.88
CA SER A 232 -12.24 -13.75 -10.23
C SER A 232 -10.79 -13.42 -10.59
N THR A 233 -10.28 -14.06 -11.65
CA THR A 233 -8.94 -13.81 -12.17
C THR A 233 -9.04 -13.04 -13.48
N GLY A 234 -8.29 -11.93 -13.59
CA GLY A 234 -8.16 -11.12 -14.80
C GLY A 234 -6.72 -11.02 -15.27
N LYS A 235 -6.53 -10.41 -16.44
CA LYS A 235 -5.20 -10.05 -16.93
C LYS A 235 -4.75 -8.77 -16.21
N ASN A 236 -3.82 -8.92 -15.28
CA ASN A 236 -3.26 -7.79 -14.54
C ASN A 236 -2.39 -6.91 -15.43
N GLY A 237 -2.42 -5.60 -15.18
CA GLY A 237 -1.62 -4.63 -15.93
C GLY A 237 -2.15 -3.22 -15.80
N ALA A 238 -1.47 -2.28 -16.48
CA ALA A 238 -1.96 -0.93 -16.69
C ALA A 238 -1.66 -0.46 -18.11
N THR A 239 -2.50 0.42 -18.65
CA THR A 239 -2.29 1.07 -19.95
C THR A 239 -2.49 2.56 -19.78
N ILE A 240 -1.49 3.36 -20.17
CA ILE A 240 -1.52 4.83 -20.15
C ILE A 240 -1.55 5.30 -21.59
N GLN A 241 -2.64 5.93 -22.01
CA GLN A 241 -2.86 6.38 -23.38
C GLN A 241 -2.82 7.91 -23.44
N GLY A 242 -1.89 8.42 -24.22
CA GLY A 242 -1.77 9.84 -24.53
C GLY A 242 -2.00 10.14 -25.99
N THR A 243 -2.03 11.43 -26.32
CA THR A 243 -2.26 11.90 -27.72
C THR A 243 -1.12 11.57 -28.67
N LYS A 244 0.08 11.24 -28.14
CA LYS A 244 1.28 10.96 -28.94
C LYS A 244 1.84 9.56 -28.75
N GLY A 245 1.32 8.78 -27.81
CA GLY A 245 1.83 7.44 -27.56
C GLY A 245 1.12 6.74 -26.41
N THR A 246 1.59 5.52 -26.12
CA THR A 246 1.02 4.64 -25.11
C THR A 246 2.13 3.94 -24.33
N ILE A 247 1.94 3.78 -23.03
CA ILE A 247 2.72 2.88 -22.17
C ILE A 247 1.80 1.75 -21.72
N LYS A 248 2.32 0.50 -21.74
CA LYS A 248 1.63 -0.67 -21.24
C LYS A 248 2.49 -1.39 -20.21
N VAL A 249 2.00 -1.46 -18.98
CA VAL A 249 2.62 -2.23 -17.89
C VAL A 249 2.19 -3.69 -17.96
N ASN A 250 3.14 -4.61 -17.89
CA ASN A 250 2.93 -6.03 -18.13
C ASN A 250 2.63 -6.86 -16.87
N SER A 251 2.46 -6.21 -15.71
CA SER A 251 2.15 -6.85 -14.44
C SER A 251 1.18 -5.99 -13.63
N ALA A 252 0.69 -6.54 -12.50
CA ALA A 252 -0.10 -5.76 -11.55
C ALA A 252 0.66 -4.50 -11.09
N THR A 253 -0.08 -3.41 -10.82
CA THR A 253 0.42 -2.08 -10.44
C THR A 253 1.27 -2.07 -9.16
N ASN A 254 1.11 -3.06 -8.30
CA ASN A 254 1.94 -3.24 -7.10
C ASN A 254 3.30 -3.93 -7.37
N ARG A 255 3.66 -4.20 -8.63
CA ARG A 255 4.91 -4.87 -9.01
C ARG A 255 5.68 -4.13 -10.08
N VAL A 256 4.99 -3.67 -11.13
CA VAL A 256 5.56 -2.96 -12.31
C VAL A 256 6.85 -3.64 -12.79
N THR A 257 6.76 -4.95 -13.12
CA THR A 257 7.95 -5.77 -13.42
C THR A 257 8.59 -5.38 -14.74
N SER A 258 7.78 -5.02 -15.74
CA SER A 258 8.23 -4.51 -17.03
C SER A 258 7.13 -3.67 -17.68
N PHE A 259 7.49 -2.85 -18.65
CA PHE A 259 6.54 -2.12 -19.48
C PHE A 259 7.07 -1.87 -20.88
N ASP A 260 6.14 -1.68 -21.82
CA ASP A 260 6.40 -1.31 -23.20
C ASP A 260 5.92 0.11 -23.43
N ILE A 261 6.62 0.86 -24.29
CA ILE A 261 6.21 2.17 -24.81
C ILE A 261 6.22 2.15 -26.32
N TRP A 262 5.22 2.79 -26.94
CA TRP A 262 5.21 3.12 -28.35
C TRP A 262 4.58 4.49 -28.59
N THR A 263 5.14 5.24 -29.53
CA THR A 263 4.67 6.58 -29.88
C THR A 263 4.17 6.62 -31.34
N ASN A 264 3.35 7.60 -31.66
CA ASN A 264 2.74 7.74 -33.00
C ASN A 264 3.78 8.06 -34.10
N ASP A 265 4.98 8.55 -33.74
CA ASP A 265 6.10 8.80 -34.64
C ASP A 265 7.02 7.59 -34.84
N GLY A 266 6.67 6.44 -34.22
CA GLY A 266 7.34 5.16 -34.45
C GLY A 266 8.41 4.78 -33.43
N TYR A 267 8.64 5.55 -32.35
CA TYR A 267 9.50 5.10 -31.27
C TYR A 267 8.84 3.97 -30.52
N THR A 268 9.59 2.90 -30.26
CA THR A 268 9.17 1.76 -29.44
C THR A 268 10.31 1.32 -28.55
N ASP A 269 10.02 0.94 -27.32
CA ASP A 269 11.01 0.38 -26.40
C ASP A 269 10.36 -0.53 -25.36
N HIS A 270 11.18 -1.37 -24.71
CA HIS A 270 10.80 -2.28 -23.63
C HIS A 270 11.73 -2.06 -22.44
N PHE A 271 11.17 -1.98 -21.24
CA PHE A 271 11.90 -1.71 -20.02
C PHE A 271 11.66 -2.80 -18.96
N GLU A 272 12.76 -3.29 -18.38
CA GLU A 272 12.80 -4.23 -17.26
C GLU A 272 14.00 -3.84 -16.37
N LEU A 273 13.81 -2.82 -15.53
CA LEU A 273 14.89 -2.10 -14.82
C LEU A 273 15.00 -2.47 -13.35
N ASN A 274 14.01 -3.20 -12.78
CA ASN A 274 13.97 -3.47 -11.35
C ASN A 274 15.20 -4.27 -10.91
N THR A 275 15.92 -3.75 -9.91
CA THR A 275 17.20 -4.30 -9.44
C THR A 275 17.00 -5.44 -8.43
N TYR A 276 15.93 -5.36 -7.62
CA TYR A 276 15.65 -6.36 -6.58
C TYR A 276 14.73 -7.45 -7.09
N GLU A 277 15.06 -8.72 -6.77
CA GLU A 277 14.21 -9.86 -7.09
C GLU A 277 12.83 -9.74 -6.41
N HIS A 278 12.84 -9.34 -5.13
CA HIS A 278 11.60 -9.08 -4.39
C HIS A 278 11.28 -7.57 -4.36
N LYS A 279 10.06 -7.24 -4.73
CA LYS A 279 9.56 -5.85 -4.83
C LYS A 279 9.76 -4.98 -3.58
N MET A 280 9.83 -5.59 -2.37
CA MET A 280 10.05 -4.87 -1.12
C MET A 280 11.49 -4.39 -0.94
N GLY A 281 12.46 -4.92 -1.69
CA GLY A 281 13.86 -4.51 -1.56
C GLY A 281 14.07 -3.04 -1.88
N ALA A 282 13.52 -2.56 -3.01
CA ALA A 282 13.66 -1.16 -3.42
C ALA A 282 13.03 -0.18 -2.41
N GLU A 283 11.79 -0.45 -1.95
CA GLU A 283 11.10 0.45 -1.03
C GLU A 283 11.78 0.53 0.34
N PHE A 284 12.16 -0.61 0.93
CA PHE A 284 12.78 -0.61 2.26
C PHE A 284 14.19 0.00 2.24
N LYS A 285 14.93 -0.13 1.14
CA LYS A 285 16.18 0.60 0.96
C LYS A 285 15.97 2.11 0.97
N ILE A 286 14.93 2.59 0.29
CA ILE A 286 14.60 4.01 0.25
C ILE A 286 14.17 4.50 1.64
N PHE A 287 13.34 3.74 2.35
CA PHE A 287 12.91 4.09 3.72
C PHE A 287 14.10 4.16 4.68
N ALA A 288 15.02 3.18 4.63
CA ALA A 288 16.23 3.22 5.42
C ALA A 288 17.05 4.48 5.12
N ASN A 289 17.17 4.86 3.85
CA ASN A 289 17.87 6.07 3.46
C ASN A 289 17.19 7.34 4.01
N TRP A 290 15.88 7.46 3.95
CA TRP A 290 15.15 8.60 4.52
C TRP A 290 15.36 8.72 6.04
N ILE A 291 15.32 7.60 6.76
CA ILE A 291 15.46 7.55 8.22
C ILE A 291 16.91 7.82 8.63
N ASP A 292 17.89 7.15 8.02
CA ASP A 292 19.30 7.26 8.42
C ASP A 292 19.91 8.64 8.10
N HIS A 293 19.38 9.35 7.09
CA HIS A 293 19.89 10.68 6.69
C HIS A 293 18.97 11.84 7.11
N GLY A 294 17.83 11.54 7.76
CA GLY A 294 16.85 12.57 8.14
C GLY A 294 16.21 13.26 6.94
N ASP A 295 16.01 12.52 5.83
CA ASP A 295 15.47 13.08 4.59
C ASP A 295 13.94 13.08 4.62
N THR A 296 13.39 13.94 5.48
CA THR A 296 11.95 14.06 5.73
C THR A 296 11.19 14.61 4.53
N MET A 297 11.83 15.43 3.68
CA MET A 297 11.17 16.08 2.54
C MET A 297 10.57 15.07 1.55
N TYR A 298 11.32 14.04 1.16
CA TYR A 298 10.79 12.99 0.26
C TYR A 298 9.74 12.10 0.94
N ALA A 299 9.90 11.86 2.25
CA ALA A 299 8.90 11.16 3.03
C ALA A 299 7.58 11.95 3.10
N GLU A 300 7.64 13.28 3.26
CA GLU A 300 6.49 14.18 3.26
C GLU A 300 5.78 14.22 1.90
N GLU A 301 6.53 14.31 0.79
CA GLU A 301 5.96 14.23 -0.58
C GLU A 301 5.22 12.91 -0.80
N HIS A 302 5.80 11.80 -0.35
CA HIS A 302 5.17 10.49 -0.45
C HIS A 302 3.92 10.38 0.45
N LEU A 303 3.99 10.94 1.67
CA LEU A 303 2.86 10.99 2.59
C LEU A 303 1.70 11.83 2.05
N ALA A 304 1.98 12.98 1.41
CA ALA A 304 0.96 13.80 0.75
C ALA A 304 0.24 13.02 -0.38
N GLN A 305 0.96 12.16 -1.08
CA GLN A 305 0.36 11.26 -2.06
C GLN A 305 -0.53 10.20 -1.40
N SER A 306 -0.08 9.58 -0.31
CA SER A 306 -0.87 8.63 0.48
C SER A 306 -2.16 9.25 1.03
N LEU A 307 -2.11 10.51 1.49
CA LEU A 307 -3.28 11.29 1.90
C LEU A 307 -4.29 11.46 0.76
N THR A 308 -3.80 11.72 -0.46
CA THR A 308 -4.65 11.81 -1.65
C THR A 308 -5.28 10.45 -1.98
N VAL A 309 -4.55 9.36 -1.85
CA VAL A 309 -5.08 8.00 -2.08
C VAL A 309 -6.15 7.65 -1.05
N MET A 310 -5.94 7.98 0.23
CA MET A 310 -6.96 7.77 1.26
C MET A 310 -8.22 8.62 1.01
N GLU A 311 -8.07 9.87 0.51
CA GLU A 311 -9.20 10.69 0.09
C GLU A 311 -10.00 10.03 -1.05
N VAL A 312 -9.32 9.48 -2.05
CA VAL A 312 -9.95 8.75 -3.17
C VAL A 312 -10.71 7.52 -2.66
N LEU A 313 -10.15 6.78 -1.70
CA LEU A 313 -10.82 5.63 -1.07
C LEU A 313 -12.08 6.07 -0.30
N ASP A 314 -11.99 7.14 0.49
CA ASP A 314 -13.15 7.70 1.20
C ASP A 314 -14.23 8.19 0.24
N MET A 315 -13.86 8.87 -0.87
CA MET A 315 -14.79 9.30 -1.92
C MET A 315 -15.46 8.09 -2.59
N ALA A 316 -14.72 7.02 -2.88
CA ALA A 316 -15.26 5.81 -3.51
C ALA A 316 -16.27 5.09 -2.61
N ILE A 317 -15.98 4.99 -1.31
CA ILE A 317 -16.90 4.43 -0.32
C ILE A 317 -18.17 5.29 -0.23
N ALA A 318 -18.02 6.62 -0.15
CA ALA A 318 -19.14 7.56 -0.05
C ALA A 318 -20.04 7.58 -1.31
N ASP A 319 -19.47 7.35 -2.49
CA ASP A 319 -20.22 7.30 -3.75
C ASP A 319 -20.98 5.97 -3.94
N SER A 320 -20.51 4.89 -3.35
CA SER A 320 -21.00 3.54 -3.59
C SER A 320 -22.01 3.05 -2.55
N ASP A 321 -22.60 1.88 -2.81
CA ASP A 321 -23.48 1.18 -1.88
C ASP A 321 -22.76 0.60 -0.63
N LEU A 322 -21.42 0.60 -0.60
CA LEU A 322 -20.64 0.22 0.58
C LEU A 322 -20.98 1.11 1.79
N LYS A 323 -21.28 2.39 1.57
CA LYS A 323 -21.70 3.33 2.64
C LYS A 323 -22.94 2.89 3.42
N LYS A 324 -23.73 1.94 2.91
CA LYS A 324 -24.90 1.40 3.60
C LYS A 324 -24.52 0.45 4.74
N ASP A 325 -23.31 -0.10 4.75
CA ASP A 325 -22.80 -0.86 5.89
C ASP A 325 -22.44 0.12 7.01
N PRO A 326 -22.95 -0.09 8.25
CA PRO A 326 -22.68 0.83 9.39
C PRO A 326 -21.21 1.02 9.71
N PHE A 327 -20.35 0.12 9.27
CA PHE A 327 -18.90 0.25 9.44
C PHE A 327 -18.31 1.37 8.57
N TRP A 328 -18.84 1.55 7.35
CA TRP A 328 -18.42 2.58 6.41
C TRP A 328 -19.18 3.90 6.54
N GLU A 329 -20.19 3.96 7.43
CA GLU A 329 -20.82 5.26 7.71
C GLU A 329 -19.78 6.26 8.19
N PRO A 330 -19.71 7.45 7.56
CA PRO A 330 -18.83 8.51 8.06
C PRO A 330 -19.21 8.79 9.51
N LYS A 331 -18.34 8.48 10.43
CA LYS A 331 -18.52 8.88 11.84
C LYS A 331 -18.38 10.39 11.89
N LEU A 332 -19.46 11.09 11.48
CA LEU A 332 -19.61 12.54 11.65
C LEU A 332 -19.72 12.82 13.14
N THR A 333 -18.58 12.90 13.81
CA THR A 333 -18.48 13.56 15.11
C THR A 333 -17.78 14.89 14.85
N PHE A 334 -18.60 15.94 14.91
CA PHE A 334 -18.18 17.34 14.92
C PHE A 334 -17.24 17.61 16.10
#